data_1206c0f0dfad785b98a4b59519a5116b
#
_entry.id   1206c0f0dfad785b98a4b59519a5116b
#
_cell.length_a   1.000
_cell.length_b   1.000
_cell.length_c   1.000
_cell.angle_alpha   90.00
_cell.angle_beta   90.00
_cell.angle_gamma   90.00
#
_symmetry.space_group_name_H-M   'P 1'
#
loop_
_entity.id
_entity.type
_entity.pdbx_description
1 polymer ?
#
loop_
_entity_poly.entity_id
_entity_poly.type
_entity_poly.pdbx_seq_one_letter_code
_entity_poly.pdbx_strand_id
1 'polypeptide(L)'
;MGIPTVMHDSVRNLYKMTTLNRLYPDRYRAEAKKPVIRGNVVFLEVRSKVLTDNFRLIKAALERRNAGGTQKYNISVVMIREGMENRLNVVQNCLAAIPVLAQAEFIFVNEVSYFLSCLPIRPETTIIQTWHACGAFKRFGYSAVGKGFGTTKEDLDRYPVHRNFSYVTVSSPEVVWAYAEAFHMEDRVDRILPIGVSRTDMFFNSKYREKACGKTAWVLRRMAPGLFPRTGDVYTDRARSEDGRDPDDDLRAVPGRKIILYAPTFRGSVNRAVSPDRLDISRMKKELGEKYILLINHHPFVKEKDRPKIPEDCADFAFDMTDRLSFEELLTAADVCITDYSSLVFEYSLFERPILFFTYDMQEYLDERGFYYPIREMMPGPVCSTTQELTEVLKTPDAEFDLVRVREFKYRFMSGCDGHATARILQLMDRISGTQSN
;
A
#
# COMPACT_ATOMS: atom_id res chain seq x y z
N MET A 1 -21.62 -32.31 -3.66
CA MET A 1 -20.49 -33.15 -4.08
C MET A 1 -19.37 -32.22 -4.56
N GLY A 2 -18.27 -32.09 -3.81
CA GLY A 2 -17.13 -31.27 -4.20
C GLY A 2 -16.36 -31.94 -5.33
N ILE A 3 -16.04 -31.20 -6.37
CA ILE A 3 -15.14 -31.63 -7.46
C ILE A 3 -13.80 -32.01 -6.80
N PRO A 4 -13.23 -33.19 -7.09
CA PRO A 4 -11.96 -33.61 -6.51
C PRO A 4 -10.85 -32.57 -6.80
N THR A 5 -10.00 -32.27 -5.84
CA THR A 5 -8.90 -31.28 -5.90
C THR A 5 -8.04 -31.49 -7.17
N VAL A 6 -7.77 -32.72 -7.56
CA VAL A 6 -7.00 -33.10 -8.74
C VAL A 6 -7.67 -32.61 -10.05
N MET A 7 -9.00 -32.63 -10.16
CA MET A 7 -9.72 -32.16 -11.33
C MET A 7 -9.68 -30.62 -11.44
N HIS A 8 -9.69 -29.94 -10.31
CA HIS A 8 -9.57 -28.48 -10.25
C HIS A 8 -8.19 -28.01 -10.68
N ASP A 9 -7.12 -28.72 -10.31
CA ASP A 9 -5.74 -28.43 -10.69
C ASP A 9 -5.49 -28.70 -12.17
N SER A 10 -6.07 -29.76 -12.72
CA SER A 10 -5.97 -30.07 -14.16
C SER A 10 -6.62 -28.99 -15.04
N VAL A 11 -7.81 -28.49 -14.64
CA VAL A 11 -8.50 -27.41 -15.35
C VAL A 11 -7.74 -26.09 -15.24
N ARG A 12 -7.16 -25.82 -14.06
CA ARG A 12 -6.31 -24.62 -13.85
C ARG A 12 -5.05 -24.66 -14.72
N ASN A 13 -4.40 -25.81 -14.80
CA ASN A 13 -3.22 -26.00 -15.60
C ASN A 13 -3.52 -25.87 -17.12
N LEU A 14 -4.60 -26.47 -17.59
CA LEU A 14 -5.04 -26.35 -18.97
C LEU A 14 -5.33 -24.89 -19.34
N TYR A 15 -6.00 -24.15 -18.45
CA TYR A 15 -6.25 -22.72 -18.62
C TYR A 15 -4.93 -21.93 -18.73
N LYS A 16 -3.99 -22.13 -17.79
CA LYS A 16 -2.67 -21.47 -17.85
C LYS A 16 -1.94 -21.84 -19.16
N MET A 17 -1.94 -23.11 -19.55
CA MET A 17 -1.26 -23.55 -20.79
C MET A 17 -1.85 -22.91 -22.04
N THR A 18 -3.15 -22.82 -22.16
CA THR A 18 -3.80 -22.27 -23.35
C THR A 18 -3.70 -20.74 -23.40
N THR A 19 -3.98 -20.06 -22.29
CA THR A 19 -4.00 -18.59 -22.26
C THR A 19 -2.59 -18.00 -22.19
N LEU A 20 -1.77 -18.44 -21.23
CA LEU A 20 -0.46 -17.82 -20.98
C LEU A 20 0.60 -18.23 -21.99
N ASN A 21 0.57 -19.48 -22.50
CA ASN A 21 1.63 -19.95 -23.40
C ASN A 21 1.31 -19.71 -24.88
N ARG A 22 0.03 -19.45 -25.22
CA ARG A 22 -0.38 -19.28 -26.65
C ARG A 22 -1.25 -18.05 -26.86
N LEU A 23 -2.49 -18.04 -26.35
CA LEU A 23 -3.50 -17.05 -26.72
C LEU A 23 -3.01 -15.61 -26.53
N TYR A 24 -2.49 -15.27 -25.35
CA TYR A 24 -2.04 -13.91 -25.06
C TYR A 24 -0.74 -13.55 -25.80
N PRO A 25 0.31 -14.39 -25.78
CA PRO A 25 1.53 -14.11 -26.55
C PRO A 25 1.29 -13.97 -28.04
N ASP A 26 0.47 -14.85 -28.65
CA ASP A 26 0.20 -14.81 -30.09
C ASP A 26 -0.61 -13.57 -30.47
N ARG A 27 -1.61 -13.22 -29.67
CA ARG A 27 -2.37 -11.97 -29.85
C ARG A 27 -1.46 -10.74 -29.71
N TYR A 28 -0.57 -10.72 -28.71
CA TYR A 28 0.39 -9.63 -28.54
C TYR A 28 1.33 -9.52 -29.75
N ARG A 29 1.90 -10.62 -30.25
CA ARG A 29 2.75 -10.61 -31.45
C ARG A 29 2.01 -10.06 -32.69
N ALA A 30 0.73 -10.37 -32.83
CA ALA A 30 -0.08 -9.83 -33.90
C ALA A 30 -0.25 -8.31 -33.82
N GLU A 31 -0.56 -7.78 -32.62
CA GLU A 31 -0.72 -6.34 -32.39
C GLU A 31 0.63 -5.59 -32.41
N ALA A 32 1.71 -6.25 -31.98
CA ALA A 32 3.06 -5.71 -31.99
C ALA A 32 3.66 -5.49 -33.40
N LYS A 33 2.98 -5.87 -34.47
CA LYS A 33 3.32 -5.47 -35.84
C LYS A 33 3.11 -3.97 -36.09
N LYS A 34 2.23 -3.34 -35.28
CA LYS A 34 2.06 -1.88 -35.27
C LYS A 34 3.19 -1.23 -34.44
N PRO A 35 3.65 -0.02 -34.77
CA PRO A 35 4.72 0.64 -34.02
C PRO A 35 4.27 0.99 -32.60
N VAL A 36 5.24 1.11 -31.67
CA VAL A 36 5.04 1.79 -30.40
C VAL A 36 4.74 3.26 -30.69
N ILE A 37 3.76 3.80 -29.99
CA ILE A 37 3.39 5.21 -30.11
C ILE A 37 4.05 5.98 -28.96
N ARG A 38 4.91 6.92 -29.32
CA ARG A 38 5.61 7.77 -28.35
C ARG A 38 4.62 8.57 -27.52
N GLY A 39 4.84 8.62 -26.21
CA GLY A 39 3.93 9.26 -25.27
C GLY A 39 2.73 8.40 -24.86
N ASN A 40 2.55 7.17 -25.38
CA ASN A 40 1.52 6.28 -24.90
C ASN A 40 1.92 5.70 -23.53
N VAL A 41 1.13 6.02 -22.52
CA VAL A 41 1.32 5.59 -21.13
C VAL A 41 0.12 4.76 -20.69
N VAL A 42 0.37 3.56 -20.20
CA VAL A 42 -0.67 2.64 -19.72
C VAL A 42 -0.51 2.38 -18.23
N PHE A 43 -1.55 2.61 -17.45
CA PHE A 43 -1.66 2.16 -16.07
C PHE A 43 -2.42 0.84 -16.03
N LEU A 44 -1.73 -0.24 -15.68
CA LEU A 44 -2.29 -1.58 -15.63
C LEU A 44 -2.65 -1.96 -14.19
N GLU A 45 -3.93 -1.87 -13.87
CA GLU A 45 -4.50 -2.35 -12.60
C GLU A 45 -4.87 -3.83 -12.71
N VAL A 46 -4.22 -4.66 -11.91
CA VAL A 46 -4.41 -6.13 -11.98
C VAL A 46 -5.58 -6.57 -11.12
N ARG A 47 -5.65 -6.12 -9.86
CA ARG A 47 -6.61 -6.58 -8.83
C ARG A 47 -7.41 -5.43 -8.21
N SER A 48 -7.66 -4.36 -8.94
CA SER A 48 -8.43 -3.22 -8.48
C SER A 48 -9.60 -2.92 -9.39
N LYS A 49 -10.67 -2.32 -8.84
CA LYS A 49 -11.80 -1.74 -9.58
C LYS A 49 -11.64 -0.23 -9.79
N VAL A 50 -10.66 0.36 -9.13
CA VAL A 50 -10.38 1.79 -9.17
C VAL A 50 -8.90 2.02 -9.40
N LEU A 51 -8.55 3.19 -9.90
CA LEU A 51 -7.16 3.59 -10.05
C LEU A 51 -6.54 3.77 -8.65
N THR A 52 -5.46 3.04 -8.37
CA THR A 52 -4.75 3.10 -7.09
C THR A 52 -3.99 4.41 -6.91
N ASP A 53 -3.63 4.76 -5.67
CA ASP A 53 -3.05 6.05 -5.35
C ASP A 53 -1.69 6.30 -6.01
N ASN A 54 -0.84 5.27 -6.14
CA ASN A 54 0.39 5.38 -6.91
C ASN A 54 0.11 5.88 -8.33
N PHE A 55 -0.81 5.24 -9.02
CA PHE A 55 -1.15 5.57 -10.40
C PHE A 55 -1.90 6.88 -10.51
N ARG A 56 -2.78 7.18 -9.55
CA ARG A 56 -3.55 8.44 -9.52
C ARG A 56 -2.63 9.66 -9.47
N LEU A 57 -1.57 9.62 -8.65
CA LEU A 57 -0.62 10.73 -8.53
C LEU A 57 0.25 10.87 -9.78
N ILE A 58 0.76 9.76 -10.33
CA ILE A 58 1.55 9.78 -11.57
C ILE A 58 0.69 10.27 -12.73
N LYS A 59 -0.54 9.74 -12.88
CA LYS A 59 -1.49 10.15 -13.91
C LYS A 59 -1.79 11.64 -13.83
N ALA A 60 -2.13 12.15 -12.64
CA ALA A 60 -2.40 13.56 -12.43
C ALA A 60 -1.18 14.47 -12.76
N ALA A 61 0.04 13.99 -12.51
CA ALA A 61 1.25 14.72 -12.87
C ALA A 61 1.48 14.75 -14.40
N LEU A 62 1.20 13.65 -15.10
CA LEU A 62 1.26 13.60 -16.58
C LEU A 62 0.18 14.49 -17.21
N GLU A 63 -1.04 14.49 -16.67
CA GLU A 63 -2.13 15.38 -17.13
C GLU A 63 -1.76 16.86 -16.95
N ARG A 64 -1.11 17.22 -15.84
CA ARG A 64 -0.59 18.61 -15.67
C ARG A 64 0.48 18.97 -16.70
N ARG A 65 1.38 18.03 -17.07
CA ARG A 65 2.34 18.24 -18.16
C ARG A 65 1.65 18.46 -19.50
N ASN A 66 0.61 17.67 -19.78
CA ASN A 66 -0.21 17.85 -20.99
C ASN A 66 -0.86 19.24 -21.04
N ALA A 67 -1.41 19.71 -19.93
CA ALA A 67 -2.04 21.02 -19.82
C ALA A 67 -1.02 22.17 -19.99
N GLY A 68 0.24 21.97 -19.54
CA GLY A 68 1.34 22.92 -19.70
C GLY A 68 1.92 23.00 -21.13
N GLY A 69 1.48 22.15 -22.06
CA GLY A 69 1.81 22.19 -23.48
C GLY A 69 3.22 21.74 -23.86
N THR A 70 4.05 21.33 -22.90
CA THR A 70 5.46 20.96 -23.14
C THR A 70 5.65 19.55 -23.69
N GLN A 71 4.71 18.63 -23.40
CA GLN A 71 4.74 17.25 -23.86
C GLN A 71 3.33 16.67 -23.83
N LYS A 72 2.97 15.86 -24.82
CA LYS A 72 1.66 15.21 -24.88
C LYS A 72 1.78 13.73 -24.60
N TYR A 73 1.18 13.29 -23.50
CA TYR A 73 0.99 11.87 -23.16
C TYR A 73 -0.43 11.43 -23.50
N ASN A 74 -0.55 10.30 -24.19
CA ASN A 74 -1.82 9.61 -24.36
C ASN A 74 -1.95 8.58 -23.23
N ILE A 75 -2.83 8.83 -22.27
CA ILE A 75 -2.92 8.09 -21.01
C ILE A 75 -4.10 7.13 -21.06
N SER A 76 -3.82 5.85 -20.88
CA SER A 76 -4.83 4.79 -20.80
C SER A 76 -4.80 4.12 -19.43
N VAL A 77 -5.97 3.78 -18.90
CA VAL A 77 -6.13 2.96 -17.68
C VAL A 77 -6.76 1.64 -18.07
N VAL A 78 -6.10 0.55 -17.77
CA VAL A 78 -6.53 -0.81 -18.08
C VAL A 78 -6.74 -1.58 -16.79
N MET A 79 -7.92 -2.19 -16.62
CA MET A 79 -8.30 -2.93 -15.42
C MET A 79 -8.53 -4.40 -15.77
N ILE A 80 -7.69 -5.30 -15.27
CA ILE A 80 -7.81 -6.74 -15.49
C ILE A 80 -8.84 -7.37 -14.55
N ARG A 81 -8.92 -6.90 -13.30
CA ARG A 81 -9.84 -7.38 -12.26
C ARG A 81 -9.64 -8.86 -11.90
N GLU A 82 -8.39 -9.33 -11.91
CA GLU A 82 -8.03 -10.69 -11.56
C GLU A 82 -8.46 -11.02 -10.12
N GLY A 83 -9.17 -12.15 -9.95
CA GLY A 83 -9.71 -12.56 -8.64
C GLY A 83 -10.97 -11.81 -8.19
N MET A 84 -11.44 -10.81 -8.96
CA MET A 84 -12.65 -10.02 -8.66
C MET A 84 -13.81 -10.35 -9.59
N GLU A 85 -13.54 -10.98 -10.72
CA GLU A 85 -14.51 -11.40 -11.72
C GLU A 85 -14.36 -12.89 -12.07
N ASN A 86 -15.31 -13.44 -12.82
CA ASN A 86 -15.20 -14.79 -13.32
C ASN A 86 -14.07 -14.90 -14.36
N ARG A 87 -13.57 -16.12 -14.61
CA ARG A 87 -12.42 -16.36 -15.48
C ARG A 87 -12.62 -15.88 -16.93
N LEU A 88 -13.84 -15.98 -17.47
CA LEU A 88 -14.12 -15.54 -18.83
C LEU A 88 -14.00 -14.03 -18.97
N ASN A 89 -14.55 -13.27 -18.04
CA ASN A 89 -14.43 -11.81 -18.00
C ASN A 89 -12.96 -11.38 -17.87
N VAL A 90 -12.19 -12.06 -17.01
CA VAL A 90 -10.74 -11.79 -16.88
C VAL A 90 -10.01 -12.03 -18.21
N VAL A 91 -10.32 -13.13 -18.92
CA VAL A 91 -9.74 -13.40 -20.25
C VAL A 91 -10.12 -12.31 -21.25
N GLN A 92 -11.38 -11.87 -21.26
CA GLN A 92 -11.84 -10.79 -22.14
C GLN A 92 -11.12 -9.47 -21.81
N ASN A 93 -10.99 -9.12 -20.54
CA ASN A 93 -10.26 -7.93 -20.10
C ASN A 93 -8.77 -8.00 -20.55
N CYS A 94 -8.12 -9.16 -20.39
CA CYS A 94 -6.75 -9.37 -20.86
C CYS A 94 -6.64 -9.19 -22.37
N LEU A 95 -7.54 -9.81 -23.17
CA LEU A 95 -7.53 -9.69 -24.63
C LEU A 95 -7.77 -8.25 -25.10
N ALA A 96 -8.68 -7.52 -24.42
CA ALA A 96 -8.95 -6.10 -24.71
C ALA A 96 -7.76 -5.19 -24.35
N ALA A 97 -6.95 -5.58 -23.34
CA ALA A 97 -5.75 -4.84 -22.95
C ALA A 97 -4.60 -4.95 -23.97
N ILE A 98 -4.47 -6.08 -24.64
CA ILE A 98 -3.30 -6.38 -25.50
C ILE A 98 -3.03 -5.32 -26.57
N PRO A 99 -4.01 -4.82 -27.35
CA PRO A 99 -3.75 -3.79 -28.37
C PRO A 99 -3.18 -2.50 -27.78
N VAL A 100 -3.64 -2.11 -26.59
CA VAL A 100 -3.19 -0.91 -25.89
C VAL A 100 -1.77 -1.11 -25.35
N LEU A 101 -1.51 -2.25 -24.71
CA LEU A 101 -0.19 -2.61 -24.18
C LEU A 101 0.86 -2.76 -25.31
N ALA A 102 0.47 -3.31 -26.45
CA ALA A 102 1.38 -3.52 -27.57
C ALA A 102 1.87 -2.22 -28.24
N GLN A 103 1.19 -1.11 -28.05
CA GLN A 103 1.58 0.20 -28.59
C GLN A 103 2.05 1.17 -27.52
N ALA A 104 2.19 0.72 -26.26
CA ALA A 104 2.62 1.54 -25.14
C ALA A 104 4.14 1.78 -25.17
N GLU A 105 4.57 3.01 -24.95
CA GLU A 105 5.95 3.35 -24.60
C GLU A 105 6.23 3.03 -23.14
N PHE A 106 5.28 3.37 -22.24
CA PHE A 106 5.37 3.10 -20.80
C PHE A 106 4.18 2.31 -20.30
N ILE A 107 4.46 1.27 -19.50
CA ILE A 107 3.45 0.52 -18.76
C ILE A 107 3.78 0.59 -17.28
N PHE A 108 2.89 1.19 -16.50
CA PHE A 108 2.97 1.18 -15.04
C PHE A 108 2.21 -0.02 -14.47
N VAL A 109 2.84 -0.74 -13.55
CA VAL A 109 2.23 -1.84 -12.79
C VAL A 109 2.52 -1.68 -11.30
N ASN A 110 1.62 -2.16 -10.45
CA ASN A 110 1.76 -2.13 -8.99
C ASN A 110 1.59 -3.52 -8.34
N GLU A 111 1.34 -4.52 -9.17
CA GLU A 111 1.11 -5.91 -8.76
C GLU A 111 1.87 -6.86 -9.68
N VAL A 112 2.01 -8.11 -9.25
CA VAL A 112 2.45 -9.19 -10.16
C VAL A 112 1.29 -9.67 -11.01
N SER A 113 1.56 -10.02 -12.26
CA SER A 113 0.55 -10.50 -13.20
C SER A 113 1.10 -11.58 -14.11
N TYR A 114 0.51 -12.77 -14.07
CA TYR A 114 0.79 -13.83 -15.04
C TYR A 114 0.51 -13.39 -16.48
N PHE A 115 -0.55 -12.58 -16.67
CA PHE A 115 -0.90 -12.02 -17.97
C PHE A 115 0.23 -11.15 -18.52
N LEU A 116 0.69 -10.13 -17.76
CA LEU A 116 1.75 -9.25 -18.24
C LEU A 116 3.07 -10.00 -18.46
N SER A 117 3.40 -10.94 -17.57
CA SER A 117 4.67 -11.66 -17.62
C SER A 117 4.78 -12.63 -18.79
N CYS A 118 3.66 -13.14 -19.33
CA CYS A 118 3.67 -14.04 -20.48
C CYS A 118 3.78 -13.31 -21.83
N LEU A 119 3.54 -11.99 -21.86
CA LEU A 119 3.63 -11.22 -23.11
C LEU A 119 5.08 -11.06 -23.55
N PRO A 120 5.40 -11.25 -24.84
CA PRO A 120 6.72 -10.99 -25.40
C PRO A 120 6.92 -9.48 -25.62
N ILE A 121 7.09 -8.76 -24.51
CA ILE A 121 7.20 -7.28 -24.50
C ILE A 121 8.38 -6.84 -25.37
N ARG A 122 8.16 -5.80 -26.16
CA ARG A 122 9.15 -5.24 -27.09
C ARG A 122 10.19 -4.39 -26.35
N PRO A 123 11.42 -4.31 -26.88
CA PRO A 123 12.48 -3.49 -26.27
C PRO A 123 12.13 -1.99 -26.14
N GLU A 124 11.27 -1.48 -27.04
CA GLU A 124 10.83 -0.08 -27.04
C GLU A 124 9.79 0.23 -25.94
N THR A 125 9.21 -0.80 -25.32
CA THR A 125 8.24 -0.65 -24.23
C THR A 125 8.93 -0.77 -22.88
N THR A 126 8.81 0.24 -22.04
CA THR A 126 9.34 0.24 -20.68
C THR A 126 8.25 -0.08 -19.67
N ILE A 127 8.46 -1.13 -18.84
CA ILE A 127 7.58 -1.49 -17.74
C ILE A 127 8.17 -1.01 -16.43
N ILE A 128 7.44 -0.14 -15.72
CA ILE A 128 7.81 0.42 -14.42
C ILE A 128 6.92 -0.20 -13.35
N GLN A 129 7.52 -1.01 -12.47
CA GLN A 129 6.86 -1.58 -11.30
C GLN A 129 6.94 -0.60 -10.14
N THR A 130 5.79 -0.10 -9.67
CA THR A 130 5.72 0.84 -8.53
C THR A 130 5.43 0.15 -7.21
N TRP A 131 5.08 -1.13 -7.25
CA TRP A 131 4.66 -1.95 -6.12
C TRP A 131 3.48 -1.33 -5.35
N HIS A 132 3.01 -2.04 -4.32
CA HIS A 132 1.86 -1.64 -3.50
C HIS A 132 2.19 -1.53 -2.01
N ALA A 133 3.45 -1.67 -1.62
CA ALA A 133 3.95 -1.52 -0.26
C ALA A 133 5.24 -0.72 -0.23
N CYS A 134 5.50 -0.04 0.88
CA CYS A 134 6.78 0.56 1.18
C CYS A 134 7.65 -0.40 1.98
N GLY A 135 8.95 -0.15 1.97
CA GLY A 135 9.91 -0.96 2.70
C GLY A 135 9.98 -2.42 2.24
N ALA A 136 10.53 -3.26 3.08
CA ALA A 136 10.59 -4.71 2.90
C ALA A 136 10.44 -5.40 4.27
N PHE A 137 9.21 -5.73 4.65
CA PHE A 137 8.91 -6.32 5.96
C PHE A 137 8.89 -7.83 5.86
N LYS A 138 7.87 -8.39 5.23
CA LYS A 138 7.68 -9.83 5.02
C LYS A 138 8.30 -10.25 3.69
N ARG A 139 8.82 -11.47 3.61
CA ARG A 139 9.30 -12.05 2.36
C ARG A 139 8.16 -12.20 1.35
N PHE A 140 8.44 -11.90 0.11
CA PHE A 140 7.50 -12.01 -1.01
C PHE A 140 8.21 -12.47 -2.29
N GLY A 141 7.46 -12.79 -3.35
CA GLY A 141 8.04 -13.25 -4.61
C GLY A 141 8.89 -14.52 -4.45
N TYR A 142 10.05 -14.54 -5.07
CA TYR A 142 10.98 -15.67 -5.01
C TYR A 142 11.51 -15.93 -3.59
N SER A 143 11.71 -14.91 -2.78
CA SER A 143 12.19 -15.06 -1.40
C SER A 143 11.17 -15.68 -0.44
N ALA A 144 9.91 -15.82 -0.87
CA ALA A 144 8.85 -16.49 -0.11
C ALA A 144 8.66 -17.96 -0.52
N VAL A 145 9.43 -18.49 -1.46
CA VAL A 145 9.40 -19.90 -1.85
C VAL A 145 9.65 -20.80 -0.65
N GLY A 146 8.83 -21.82 -0.46
CA GLY A 146 8.90 -22.74 0.69
C GLY A 146 8.29 -22.19 1.98
N LYS A 147 7.69 -21.01 1.98
CA LYS A 147 6.89 -20.46 3.09
C LYS A 147 5.40 -20.73 2.87
N GLY A 148 4.62 -20.75 3.95
CA GLY A 148 3.19 -21.09 3.90
C GLY A 148 2.33 -20.21 2.99
N PHE A 149 2.80 -19.03 2.62
CA PHE A 149 2.12 -18.08 1.72
C PHE A 149 2.82 -17.88 0.37
N GLY A 150 3.96 -18.53 0.14
CA GLY A 150 4.69 -18.48 -1.12
C GLY A 150 4.09 -19.39 -2.17
N THR A 151 4.39 -19.10 -3.44
CA THR A 151 4.18 -20.06 -4.52
C THR A 151 5.34 -21.06 -4.58
N THR A 152 5.20 -22.15 -5.34
CA THR A 152 6.29 -23.11 -5.49
C THR A 152 7.37 -22.56 -6.44
N LYS A 153 8.61 -23.04 -6.28
CA LYS A 153 9.70 -22.68 -7.18
C LYS A 153 9.38 -23.11 -8.62
N GLU A 154 8.81 -24.30 -8.77
CA GLU A 154 8.43 -24.86 -10.09
C GLU A 154 7.40 -23.99 -10.80
N ASP A 155 6.42 -23.39 -10.07
CA ASP A 155 5.41 -22.52 -10.67
C ASP A 155 6.05 -21.16 -11.08
N LEU A 156 6.99 -20.62 -10.29
CA LEU A 156 7.73 -19.40 -10.63
C LEU A 156 8.70 -19.62 -11.80
N ASP A 157 9.41 -20.74 -11.84
CA ASP A 157 10.33 -21.07 -12.95
C ASP A 157 9.55 -21.28 -14.27
N ARG A 158 8.36 -21.89 -14.15
CA ARG A 158 7.49 -22.11 -15.32
C ARG A 158 6.78 -20.85 -15.78
N TYR A 159 6.42 -19.97 -14.86
CA TYR A 159 5.72 -18.71 -15.11
C TYR A 159 6.41 -17.56 -14.35
N PRO A 160 7.54 -17.05 -14.85
CA PRO A 160 8.34 -16.04 -14.16
C PRO A 160 7.62 -14.68 -14.14
N VAL A 161 6.81 -14.45 -13.12
CA VAL A 161 5.88 -13.30 -13.02
C VAL A 161 6.55 -11.92 -12.94
N HIS A 162 7.86 -11.88 -12.69
CA HIS A 162 8.65 -10.64 -12.57
C HIS A 162 9.53 -10.35 -13.80
N ARG A 163 9.55 -11.24 -14.77
CA ARG A 163 10.50 -11.21 -15.91
C ARG A 163 10.50 -9.91 -16.71
N ASN A 164 9.33 -9.29 -16.88
CA ASN A 164 9.15 -8.16 -17.80
C ASN A 164 9.37 -6.79 -17.16
N PHE A 165 9.74 -6.70 -15.88
CA PHE A 165 10.00 -5.41 -15.25
C PHE A 165 11.27 -4.78 -15.82
N SER A 166 11.16 -3.57 -16.40
CA SER A 166 12.30 -2.78 -16.87
C SER A 166 12.92 -2.02 -15.71
N TYR A 167 12.08 -1.46 -14.82
CA TYR A 167 12.47 -0.75 -13.61
C TYR A 167 11.51 -1.07 -12.47
N VAL A 168 12.02 -1.00 -11.25
CA VAL A 168 11.25 -1.11 -10.01
C VAL A 168 11.54 0.11 -9.16
N THR A 169 10.53 0.79 -8.62
CA THR A 169 10.72 1.89 -7.68
C THR A 169 10.56 1.41 -6.25
N VAL A 170 11.48 1.79 -5.36
CA VAL A 170 11.48 1.38 -3.96
C VAL A 170 11.70 2.57 -3.03
N SER A 171 11.36 2.41 -1.76
CA SER A 171 11.31 3.49 -0.78
C SER A 171 12.69 3.98 -0.30
N SER A 172 13.73 3.16 -0.38
CA SER A 172 15.09 3.54 0.04
C SER A 172 16.15 2.62 -0.55
N PRO A 173 17.44 3.00 -0.53
CA PRO A 173 18.54 2.11 -0.89
C PRO A 173 18.61 0.84 -0.04
N GLU A 174 18.22 0.92 1.22
CA GLU A 174 18.25 -0.19 2.18
C GLU A 174 17.49 -1.43 1.68
N VAL A 175 16.37 -1.24 0.98
CA VAL A 175 15.50 -2.36 0.57
C VAL A 175 15.78 -2.90 -0.83
N VAL A 176 16.72 -2.31 -1.57
CA VAL A 176 17.04 -2.71 -2.95
C VAL A 176 17.36 -4.20 -3.06
N TRP A 177 18.19 -4.73 -2.16
CA TRP A 177 18.56 -6.14 -2.15
C TRP A 177 17.36 -7.08 -1.94
N ALA A 178 16.41 -6.68 -1.08
CA ALA A 178 15.22 -7.49 -0.78
C ALA A 178 14.29 -7.58 -2.01
N TYR A 179 14.16 -6.48 -2.76
CA TYR A 179 13.41 -6.47 -4.02
C TYR A 179 14.15 -7.22 -5.14
N ALA A 180 15.49 -7.16 -5.17
CA ALA A 180 16.31 -7.94 -6.10
C ALA A 180 16.05 -9.44 -5.90
N GLU A 181 16.17 -9.93 -4.65
CA GLU A 181 15.86 -11.32 -4.28
C GLU A 181 14.40 -11.69 -4.61
N ALA A 182 13.45 -10.83 -4.23
CA ALA A 182 12.02 -11.11 -4.42
C ALA A 182 11.61 -11.20 -5.89
N PHE A 183 12.21 -10.39 -6.75
CA PHE A 183 11.85 -10.30 -8.17
C PHE A 183 12.82 -11.06 -9.09
N HIS A 184 13.82 -11.72 -8.51
CA HIS A 184 14.87 -12.40 -9.26
C HIS A 184 15.56 -11.45 -10.26
N MET A 185 16.03 -10.32 -9.71
CA MET A 185 16.69 -9.23 -10.43
C MET A 185 18.08 -8.93 -9.87
N GLU A 186 18.75 -9.91 -9.27
CA GLU A 186 20.09 -9.77 -8.69
C GLU A 186 21.14 -9.41 -9.76
N ASP A 187 20.90 -9.81 -11.00
CA ASP A 187 21.71 -9.45 -12.18
C ASP A 187 21.42 -8.05 -12.72
N ARG A 188 20.38 -7.38 -12.24
CA ARG A 188 19.87 -6.07 -12.71
C ARG A 188 19.54 -5.13 -11.57
N VAL A 189 20.33 -5.13 -10.52
CA VAL A 189 20.11 -4.30 -9.31
C VAL A 189 20.04 -2.81 -9.64
N ASP A 190 20.78 -2.35 -10.66
CA ASP A 190 20.75 -0.99 -11.19
C ASP A 190 19.37 -0.56 -11.73
N ARG A 191 18.46 -1.51 -11.97
CA ARG A 191 17.07 -1.27 -12.38
C ARG A 191 16.10 -1.13 -11.22
N ILE A 192 16.55 -1.39 -9.99
CA ILE A 192 15.77 -1.18 -8.77
C ILE A 192 16.14 0.18 -8.19
N LEU A 193 15.26 1.15 -8.37
CA LEU A 193 15.55 2.56 -8.15
C LEU A 193 14.99 3.02 -6.80
N PRO A 194 15.84 3.45 -5.86
CA PRO A 194 15.41 3.95 -4.55
C PRO A 194 14.92 5.42 -4.64
N ILE A 195 13.99 5.67 -5.54
CA ILE A 195 13.48 7.03 -5.83
C ILE A 195 12.16 7.35 -5.11
N GLY A 196 11.74 6.47 -4.22
CA GLY A 196 10.51 6.60 -3.45
C GLY A 196 9.30 5.93 -4.09
N VAL A 197 8.20 5.96 -3.37
CA VAL A 197 6.90 5.38 -3.74
C VAL A 197 5.90 6.52 -3.93
N SER A 198 5.37 6.68 -5.14
CA SER A 198 4.56 7.86 -5.55
C SER A 198 3.42 8.19 -4.58
N ARG A 199 2.68 7.18 -4.08
CA ARG A 199 1.54 7.42 -3.19
C ARG A 199 1.92 8.14 -1.89
N THR A 200 3.19 8.04 -1.45
CA THR A 200 3.61 8.69 -0.21
C THR A 200 3.73 10.21 -0.35
N ASP A 201 3.81 10.74 -1.57
CA ASP A 201 3.90 12.19 -1.81
C ASP A 201 2.69 12.95 -1.27
N MET A 202 1.52 12.28 -1.17
CA MET A 202 0.32 12.92 -0.60
C MET A 202 0.49 13.32 0.86
N PHE A 203 1.29 12.59 1.63
CA PHE A 203 1.52 12.87 3.04
C PHE A 203 2.31 14.17 3.29
N PHE A 204 3.01 14.66 2.28
CA PHE A 204 3.74 15.94 2.30
C PHE A 204 2.91 17.11 1.75
N ASN A 205 1.68 16.86 1.32
CA ASN A 205 0.79 17.90 0.81
C ASN A 205 -0.15 18.39 1.94
N SER A 206 0.03 19.66 2.38
CA SER A 206 -0.76 20.25 3.46
C SER A 206 -2.26 20.21 3.19
N LYS A 207 -2.70 20.55 1.96
CA LYS A 207 -4.12 20.50 1.58
C LYS A 207 -4.71 19.10 1.65
N TYR A 208 -3.91 18.07 1.33
CA TYR A 208 -4.35 16.68 1.51
C TYR A 208 -4.51 16.35 2.99
N ARG A 209 -3.54 16.74 3.82
CA ARG A 209 -3.56 16.49 5.27
C ARG A 209 -4.76 17.17 5.93
N GLU A 210 -5.00 18.45 5.64
CA GLU A 210 -6.18 19.19 6.10
C GLU A 210 -7.48 18.48 5.69
N LYS A 211 -7.60 18.08 4.42
CA LYS A 211 -8.76 17.37 3.92
C LYS A 211 -8.98 16.03 4.62
N ALA A 212 -7.92 15.26 4.85
CA ALA A 212 -7.97 13.97 5.54
C ALA A 212 -8.46 14.13 6.99
N CYS A 213 -7.89 15.06 7.74
CA CYS A 213 -8.31 15.39 9.09
C CYS A 213 -9.77 15.90 9.13
N GLY A 214 -10.14 16.81 8.23
CA GLY A 214 -11.52 17.32 8.12
C GLY A 214 -12.53 16.24 7.81
N LYS A 215 -12.20 15.30 6.91
CA LYS A 215 -13.06 14.17 6.58
C LYS A 215 -13.19 13.19 7.75
N THR A 216 -12.11 12.92 8.47
CA THR A 216 -12.13 12.09 9.69
C THR A 216 -13.04 12.71 10.73
N ALA A 217 -12.91 14.00 11.01
CA ALA A 217 -13.79 14.74 11.91
C ALA A 217 -15.27 14.69 11.47
N TRP A 218 -15.54 14.81 10.17
CA TRP A 218 -16.88 14.74 9.62
C TRP A 218 -17.51 13.35 9.80
N VAL A 219 -16.75 12.27 9.56
CA VAL A 219 -17.22 10.89 9.76
C VAL A 219 -17.53 10.65 11.24
N LEU A 220 -16.62 11.03 12.14
CA LEU A 220 -16.81 10.89 13.59
C LEU A 220 -18.05 11.61 14.10
N ARG A 221 -18.30 12.85 13.64
CA ARG A 221 -19.52 13.59 13.99
C ARG A 221 -20.80 12.88 13.55
N ARG A 222 -20.77 12.20 12.42
CA ARG A 222 -21.93 11.42 11.95
C ARG A 222 -22.15 10.13 12.74
N MET A 223 -21.06 9.51 13.24
CA MET A 223 -21.15 8.29 14.05
C MET A 223 -21.58 8.61 15.49
N ALA A 224 -21.12 9.72 16.05
CA ALA A 224 -21.40 10.12 17.43
C ALA A 224 -21.63 11.64 17.54
N PRO A 225 -22.80 12.16 17.10
CA PRO A 225 -23.06 13.61 17.02
C PRO A 225 -22.96 14.33 18.37
N GLY A 226 -23.31 13.65 19.48
CA GLY A 226 -23.24 14.22 20.85
C GLY A 226 -21.83 14.38 21.38
N LEU A 227 -20.86 13.63 20.84
CA LEU A 227 -19.47 13.64 21.30
C LEU A 227 -18.60 14.62 20.53
N PHE A 228 -18.96 14.93 19.31
CA PHE A 228 -18.22 15.80 18.39
C PHE A 228 -19.10 16.96 17.94
N PRO A 229 -19.39 17.95 18.82
CA PRO A 229 -20.24 19.07 18.46
C PRO A 229 -19.66 19.85 17.28
N ARG A 230 -20.53 20.52 16.52
CA ARG A 230 -20.10 21.47 15.50
C ARG A 230 -19.41 22.64 16.21
N THR A 231 -18.11 22.65 16.24
CA THR A 231 -17.37 23.89 16.49
C THR A 231 -17.53 24.71 15.20
N GLY A 232 -18.22 25.84 15.29
CA GLY A 232 -18.30 26.77 14.18
C GLY A 232 -16.89 27.08 13.71
N ASP A 233 -16.66 26.92 12.42
CA ASP A 233 -15.59 27.53 11.60
C ASP A 233 -14.14 27.52 12.11
N VAL A 234 -13.71 26.57 12.95
CA VAL A 234 -12.33 26.48 13.40
C VAL A 234 -11.35 26.09 12.25
N TYR A 235 -11.87 25.61 11.13
CA TYR A 235 -11.03 25.19 9.99
C TYR A 235 -10.74 26.28 8.96
N THR A 236 -11.37 27.47 9.05
CA THR A 236 -11.20 28.52 8.03
C THR A 236 -10.32 29.69 8.43
N ASP A 237 -9.96 29.87 9.72
CA ASP A 237 -9.35 31.13 10.16
C ASP A 237 -7.95 31.02 10.82
N ARG A 238 -7.32 29.83 10.84
CA ARG A 238 -5.98 29.68 11.46
C ARG A 238 -4.86 29.32 10.48
N ALA A 239 -4.85 29.94 9.35
CA ALA A 239 -3.72 29.87 8.42
C ALA A 239 -2.62 30.89 8.76
N ARG A 240 -2.39 31.25 10.01
CA ARG A 240 -1.24 32.10 10.45
C ARG A 240 -1.12 32.08 11.98
N SER A 241 -0.34 31.17 12.54
CA SER A 241 0.28 31.42 13.84
C SER A 241 1.76 31.75 13.63
N GLU A 242 2.14 32.98 13.93
CA GLU A 242 3.53 33.47 13.92
C GLU A 242 4.35 32.95 15.13
N ASP A 243 3.82 31.99 15.90
CA ASP A 243 4.30 31.58 17.23
C ASP A 243 5.18 30.31 17.25
N GLY A 244 5.75 29.90 16.14
CA GLY A 244 6.76 28.81 16.15
C GLY A 244 6.24 27.44 16.62
N ARG A 245 4.92 27.20 16.68
CA ARG A 245 4.32 25.88 16.93
C ARG A 245 4.36 25.05 15.67
N ASP A 246 4.52 23.73 15.84
CA ASP A 246 4.44 22.78 14.74
C ASP A 246 3.10 22.98 14.01
N PRO A 247 3.11 23.23 12.67
CA PRO A 247 1.88 23.34 11.89
C PRO A 247 0.94 22.15 12.03
N ASP A 248 1.42 21.02 12.51
CA ASP A 248 0.66 19.80 12.74
C ASP A 248 -0.20 19.82 14.02
N ASP A 249 0.15 20.62 15.01
CA ASP A 249 -0.63 20.70 16.25
C ASP A 249 -2.04 21.32 16.04
N ASP A 250 -2.23 22.11 15.01
CA ASP A 250 -3.51 22.74 14.68
C ASP A 250 -4.43 21.89 13.79
N LEU A 251 -3.95 20.76 13.22
CA LEU A 251 -4.70 19.90 12.29
C LEU A 251 -5.43 18.73 12.97
N ARG A 252 -5.79 18.84 14.24
CA ARG A 252 -6.47 17.75 14.95
C ARG A 252 -7.90 17.54 14.47
N ALA A 253 -8.21 16.29 14.06
CA ALA A 253 -9.56 15.92 13.67
C ALA A 253 -10.57 15.98 14.82
N VAL A 254 -10.09 15.93 16.08
CA VAL A 254 -10.90 15.92 17.30
C VAL A 254 -10.34 16.92 18.32
N PRO A 255 -11.06 18.01 18.62
CA PRO A 255 -10.62 18.96 19.65
C PRO A 255 -10.49 18.29 21.02
N GLY A 256 -9.38 18.53 21.71
CA GLY A 256 -9.15 18.10 23.10
C GLY A 256 -8.81 16.63 23.30
N ARG A 257 -8.91 15.77 22.27
CA ARG A 257 -8.50 14.36 22.36
C ARG A 257 -7.62 13.96 21.17
N LYS A 258 -6.67 13.06 21.41
CA LYS A 258 -5.79 12.47 20.39
C LYS A 258 -6.42 11.23 19.79
N ILE A 259 -6.01 10.91 18.57
CA ILE A 259 -6.46 9.75 17.83
C ILE A 259 -5.42 8.64 17.94
N ILE A 260 -5.83 7.50 18.49
CA ILE A 260 -5.10 6.23 18.36
C ILE A 260 -5.70 5.50 17.16
N LEU A 261 -4.87 5.14 16.19
CA LEU A 261 -5.23 4.19 15.12
C LEU A 261 -4.75 2.80 15.51
N TYR A 262 -5.68 1.86 15.65
CA TYR A 262 -5.37 0.43 15.76
C TYR A 262 -5.60 -0.25 14.42
N ALA A 263 -4.52 -0.74 13.80
CA ALA A 263 -4.56 -1.36 12.49
C ALA A 263 -3.76 -2.69 12.49
N PRO A 264 -4.36 -3.78 12.99
CA PRO A 264 -3.72 -5.09 13.06
C PRO A 264 -3.72 -5.80 11.70
N THR A 265 -2.74 -6.69 11.49
CA THR A 265 -2.79 -7.67 10.40
C THR A 265 -3.83 -8.75 10.69
N PHE A 266 -4.38 -9.35 9.65
CA PHE A 266 -5.31 -10.48 9.81
C PHE A 266 -4.58 -11.77 10.21
N ARG A 267 -5.33 -12.73 10.74
CA ARG A 267 -4.90 -14.09 11.03
C ARG A 267 -5.62 -15.08 10.11
N GLY A 268 -5.03 -16.24 9.90
CA GLY A 268 -5.54 -17.28 9.00
C GLY A 268 -5.20 -17.04 7.52
N SER A 269 -5.84 -17.79 6.64
CA SER A 269 -5.68 -17.68 5.18
C SER A 269 -6.54 -16.54 4.60
N VAL A 270 -6.23 -16.06 3.39
CA VAL A 270 -6.98 -15.00 2.69
C VAL A 270 -8.51 -15.28 2.64
N ASN A 271 -8.90 -16.54 2.46
CA ASN A 271 -10.32 -16.92 2.37
C ASN A 271 -11.00 -17.08 3.74
N ARG A 272 -10.22 -17.12 4.82
CA ARG A 272 -10.66 -17.28 6.21
C ARG A 272 -9.96 -16.25 7.12
N ALA A 273 -9.81 -15.04 6.60
CA ALA A 273 -9.17 -13.96 7.31
C ALA A 273 -10.07 -13.50 8.47
N VAL A 274 -9.49 -13.45 9.66
CA VAL A 274 -10.13 -12.90 10.87
C VAL A 274 -9.27 -11.79 11.44
N SER A 275 -9.92 -10.81 12.07
CA SER A 275 -9.19 -9.80 12.84
C SER A 275 -8.87 -10.35 14.24
N PRO A 276 -7.68 -10.04 14.78
CA PRO A 276 -7.40 -10.42 16.16
C PRO A 276 -8.33 -9.71 17.15
N ASP A 277 -8.85 -10.46 18.11
CA ASP A 277 -9.72 -9.99 19.19
C ASP A 277 -8.99 -10.11 20.54
N ARG A 278 -7.93 -9.32 20.70
CA ARG A 278 -7.06 -9.33 21.89
C ARG A 278 -6.92 -7.98 22.56
N LEU A 279 -7.35 -6.92 21.89
CA LEU A 279 -7.30 -5.57 22.45
C LEU A 279 -8.50 -5.37 23.38
N ASP A 280 -8.23 -5.18 24.68
CA ASP A 280 -9.26 -4.85 25.66
C ASP A 280 -9.67 -3.38 25.54
N ILE A 281 -10.71 -3.13 24.74
CA ILE A 281 -11.23 -1.79 24.44
C ILE A 281 -11.81 -1.14 25.70
N SER A 282 -12.48 -1.90 26.57
CA SER A 282 -13.05 -1.40 27.81
C SER A 282 -11.97 -0.89 28.75
N ARG A 283 -10.86 -1.61 28.87
CA ARG A 283 -9.69 -1.15 29.62
C ARG A 283 -9.10 0.13 29.01
N MET A 284 -8.90 0.16 27.69
CA MET A 284 -8.38 1.35 27.01
C MET A 284 -9.28 2.57 27.26
N LYS A 285 -10.60 2.43 27.15
CA LYS A 285 -11.53 3.50 27.49
C LYS A 285 -11.38 3.98 28.91
N LYS A 286 -11.38 3.04 29.87
CA LYS A 286 -11.26 3.38 31.31
C LYS A 286 -10.00 4.17 31.62
N GLU A 287 -8.88 3.81 30.98
CA GLU A 287 -7.57 4.37 31.33
C GLU A 287 -7.17 5.58 30.46
N LEU A 288 -7.72 5.70 29.24
CA LEU A 288 -7.28 6.66 28.23
C LEU A 288 -8.40 7.53 27.65
N GLY A 289 -9.68 7.24 27.94
CA GLY A 289 -10.83 7.84 27.25
C GLY A 289 -10.97 9.36 27.39
N GLU A 290 -10.36 9.97 28.42
CA GLU A 290 -10.33 11.43 28.55
C GLU A 290 -9.38 12.11 27.56
N LYS A 291 -8.27 11.43 27.18
CA LYS A 291 -7.21 11.98 26.33
C LYS A 291 -7.26 11.48 24.90
N TYR A 292 -7.83 10.30 24.66
CA TYR A 292 -7.80 9.63 23.38
C TYR A 292 -9.17 9.17 22.91
N ILE A 293 -9.27 8.96 21.60
CA ILE A 293 -10.27 8.11 20.94
C ILE A 293 -9.55 7.02 20.16
N LEU A 294 -10.20 5.88 19.98
CA LEU A 294 -9.66 4.73 19.26
C LEU A 294 -10.36 4.56 17.92
N LEU A 295 -9.61 4.68 16.84
CA LEU A 295 -10.06 4.33 15.50
C LEU A 295 -9.53 2.94 15.16
N ILE A 296 -10.39 2.04 14.73
CA ILE A 296 -10.02 0.67 14.36
C ILE A 296 -10.14 0.54 12.85
N ASN A 297 -9.10 0.01 12.22
CA ASN A 297 -9.12 -0.31 10.80
C ASN A 297 -8.70 -1.76 10.58
N HIS A 298 -9.68 -2.60 10.27
CA HIS A 298 -9.44 -4.00 9.98
C HIS A 298 -8.86 -4.18 8.58
N HIS A 299 -8.08 -5.25 8.41
CA HIS A 299 -7.51 -5.57 7.09
C HIS A 299 -8.63 -5.85 6.06
N PRO A 300 -8.50 -5.42 4.79
CA PRO A 300 -9.54 -5.57 3.76
C PRO A 300 -10.00 -7.01 3.49
N PHE A 301 -9.21 -8.01 3.85
CA PHE A 301 -9.62 -9.41 3.74
C PHE A 301 -10.57 -9.88 4.85
N VAL A 302 -10.69 -9.11 5.95
CA VAL A 302 -11.59 -9.42 7.07
C VAL A 302 -12.99 -8.92 6.75
N LYS A 303 -13.92 -9.85 6.60
CA LYS A 303 -15.32 -9.52 6.34
C LYS A 303 -15.95 -8.89 7.58
N GLU A 304 -16.95 -8.04 7.40
CA GLU A 304 -17.64 -7.34 8.50
C GLU A 304 -18.11 -8.28 9.62
N LYS A 305 -18.68 -9.44 9.27
CA LYS A 305 -19.13 -10.44 10.22
C LYS A 305 -18.02 -11.11 11.05
N ASP A 306 -16.78 -11.03 10.58
CA ASP A 306 -15.60 -11.64 11.18
C ASP A 306 -14.73 -10.59 11.92
N ARG A 307 -15.25 -9.35 12.10
CA ARG A 307 -14.64 -8.27 12.88
C ARG A 307 -15.08 -8.36 14.34
N PRO A 308 -14.17 -8.17 15.32
CA PRO A 308 -14.54 -8.02 16.72
C PRO A 308 -15.55 -6.90 16.93
N LYS A 309 -16.54 -7.11 17.77
CA LYS A 309 -17.53 -6.08 18.10
C LYS A 309 -16.95 -5.12 19.13
N ILE A 310 -17.20 -3.84 18.95
CA ILE A 310 -16.92 -2.81 19.95
C ILE A 310 -17.98 -2.97 21.06
N PRO A 311 -17.58 -3.06 22.34
CA PRO A 311 -18.52 -3.09 23.46
C PRO A 311 -19.45 -1.86 23.46
N GLU A 312 -20.72 -2.06 23.78
CA GLU A 312 -21.73 -0.97 23.74
C GLU A 312 -21.36 0.22 24.64
N ASP A 313 -20.79 -0.07 25.80
CA ASP A 313 -20.31 0.94 26.74
C ASP A 313 -19.07 1.69 26.23
N CYS A 314 -18.46 1.26 25.12
CA CYS A 314 -17.29 1.89 24.48
C CYS A 314 -17.65 2.69 23.22
N ALA A 315 -18.92 2.85 22.88
CA ALA A 315 -19.38 3.53 21.66
C ALA A 315 -19.03 5.04 21.60
N ASP A 316 -18.61 5.64 22.68
CA ASP A 316 -18.13 7.02 22.80
C ASP A 316 -16.61 7.15 22.73
N PHE A 317 -15.89 6.03 22.66
CA PHE A 317 -14.44 5.96 22.68
C PHE A 317 -13.85 5.29 21.43
N ALA A 318 -14.42 4.17 20.98
CA ALA A 318 -13.90 3.35 19.89
C ALA A 318 -14.82 3.35 18.67
N PHE A 319 -14.23 3.42 17.46
CA PHE A 319 -14.95 3.53 16.19
C PHE A 319 -14.33 2.64 15.14
N ASP A 320 -15.10 1.71 14.55
CA ASP A 320 -14.68 0.96 13.36
C ASP A 320 -14.76 1.88 12.13
N MET A 321 -13.59 2.22 11.59
CA MET A 321 -13.42 3.08 10.42
C MET A 321 -13.19 2.31 9.14
N THR A 322 -13.15 0.98 9.20
CA THR A 322 -13.01 0.13 8.02
C THR A 322 -14.13 0.45 7.03
N ASP A 323 -13.77 0.63 5.77
CA ASP A 323 -14.69 1.02 4.67
C ASP A 323 -15.30 2.44 4.77
N ARG A 324 -14.96 3.24 5.79
CA ARG A 324 -15.46 4.62 5.98
C ARG A 324 -14.47 5.68 5.54
N LEU A 325 -13.20 5.43 5.81
CA LEU A 325 -12.08 6.28 5.42
C LEU A 325 -11.05 5.44 4.66
N SER A 326 -10.28 6.08 3.78
CA SER A 326 -9.13 5.40 3.20
C SER A 326 -8.06 5.18 4.25
N PHE A 327 -7.19 4.21 4.01
CA PHE A 327 -6.11 3.91 4.93
C PHE A 327 -5.15 5.10 5.10
N GLU A 328 -4.88 5.81 4.01
CA GLU A 328 -4.03 7.00 4.00
C GLU A 328 -4.64 8.18 4.77
N GLU A 329 -5.98 8.33 4.73
CA GLU A 329 -6.70 9.33 5.54
C GLU A 329 -6.57 9.01 7.03
N LEU A 330 -6.67 7.72 7.40
CA LEU A 330 -6.52 7.28 8.79
C LEU A 330 -5.09 7.47 9.30
N LEU A 331 -4.07 7.10 8.52
CA LEU A 331 -2.66 7.34 8.87
C LEU A 331 -2.39 8.83 9.09
N THR A 332 -2.95 9.67 8.23
CA THR A 332 -2.77 11.13 8.31
C THR A 332 -3.39 11.72 9.57
N ALA A 333 -4.59 11.25 9.94
CA ALA A 333 -5.34 11.79 11.08
C ALA A 333 -4.89 11.25 12.45
N ALA A 334 -4.18 10.11 12.48
CA ALA A 334 -3.77 9.47 13.72
C ALA A 334 -2.60 10.19 14.41
N ASP A 335 -2.71 10.45 15.69
CA ASP A 335 -1.62 10.96 16.54
C ASP A 335 -0.70 9.85 17.03
N VAL A 336 -1.24 8.64 17.20
CA VAL A 336 -0.52 7.44 17.62
C VAL A 336 -1.00 6.26 16.77
N CYS A 337 -0.08 5.39 16.37
CA CYS A 337 -0.43 4.15 15.68
C CYS A 337 -0.11 2.92 16.54
N ILE A 338 -1.08 2.03 16.71
CA ILE A 338 -0.88 0.69 17.27
C ILE A 338 -1.04 -0.31 16.15
N THR A 339 -0.03 -1.11 15.91
CA THR A 339 -0.05 -2.17 14.89
C THR A 339 0.66 -3.42 15.40
N ASP A 340 0.81 -4.42 14.55
CA ASP A 340 1.55 -5.65 14.88
C ASP A 340 2.67 -5.91 13.86
N TYR A 341 2.45 -6.74 12.85
CA TYR A 341 3.42 -7.13 11.82
C TYR A 341 3.12 -6.49 10.46
N SER A 342 2.56 -5.31 10.47
CA SER A 342 2.11 -4.61 9.26
C SER A 342 3.21 -3.75 8.64
N SER A 343 3.28 -3.74 7.31
CA SER A 343 4.13 -2.81 6.56
C SER A 343 3.71 -1.35 6.68
N LEU A 344 2.56 -1.07 7.28
CA LEU A 344 2.12 0.31 7.54
C LEU A 344 3.12 1.13 8.37
N VAL A 345 3.97 0.44 9.16
CA VAL A 345 5.03 1.09 9.95
C VAL A 345 5.92 1.99 9.07
N PHE A 346 6.17 1.60 7.83
CA PHE A 346 6.95 2.39 6.90
C PHE A 346 6.26 3.71 6.58
N GLU A 347 5.01 3.67 6.11
CA GLU A 347 4.27 4.88 5.77
C GLU A 347 4.02 5.75 6.99
N TYR A 348 3.67 5.15 8.13
CA TYR A 348 3.40 5.93 9.34
C TYR A 348 4.66 6.59 9.91
N SER A 349 5.84 5.99 9.71
CA SER A 349 7.12 6.60 10.13
C SER A 349 7.39 7.96 9.47
N LEU A 350 6.77 8.24 8.29
CA LEU A 350 6.89 9.52 7.61
C LEU A 350 6.34 10.69 8.41
N PHE A 351 5.39 10.43 9.30
CA PHE A 351 4.81 11.45 10.18
C PHE A 351 5.64 11.71 11.44
N GLU A 352 6.65 10.88 11.73
CA GLU A 352 7.50 10.97 12.94
C GLU A 352 6.68 11.02 14.24
N ARG A 353 5.60 10.24 14.29
CA ARG A 353 4.69 10.13 15.42
C ARG A 353 4.86 8.79 16.14
N PRO A 354 4.39 8.64 17.39
CA PRO A 354 4.50 7.41 18.17
C PRO A 354 3.90 6.20 17.45
N ILE A 355 4.66 5.09 17.40
CA ILE A 355 4.25 3.79 16.89
C ILE A 355 4.41 2.78 18.02
N LEU A 356 3.35 2.04 18.35
CA LEU A 356 3.37 0.95 19.31
C LEU A 356 3.08 -0.37 18.62
N PHE A 357 3.72 -1.43 19.07
CA PHE A 357 3.55 -2.77 18.51
C PHE A 357 2.84 -3.67 19.50
N PHE A 358 1.67 -4.18 19.11
CA PHE A 358 0.88 -5.11 19.90
C PHE A 358 1.06 -6.53 19.36
N THR A 359 1.98 -7.28 19.96
CA THR A 359 2.52 -8.54 19.40
C THR A 359 2.41 -9.71 20.40
N TYR A 360 1.18 -9.99 20.85
CA TYR A 360 0.87 -11.06 21.78
C TYR A 360 1.15 -12.49 21.24
N ASP A 361 1.31 -12.66 19.94
CA ASP A 361 1.51 -13.93 19.22
C ASP A 361 2.79 -13.94 18.35
N MET A 362 3.83 -13.21 18.78
CA MET A 362 5.03 -12.99 17.98
C MET A 362 5.70 -14.29 17.49
N GLN A 363 5.85 -15.28 18.37
CA GLN A 363 6.54 -16.51 18.00
C GLN A 363 5.77 -17.29 16.94
N GLU A 364 4.47 -17.47 17.12
CA GLU A 364 3.59 -18.17 16.17
C GLU A 364 3.62 -17.47 14.79
N TYR A 365 3.55 -16.14 14.80
CA TYR A 365 3.57 -15.35 13.56
C TYR A 365 4.91 -15.43 12.82
N LEU A 366 6.05 -15.47 13.54
CA LEU A 366 7.39 -15.65 12.98
C LEU A 366 7.56 -17.00 12.30
N ASP A 367 7.01 -18.06 12.89
CA ASP A 367 7.11 -19.41 12.36
C ASP A 367 6.32 -19.56 11.03
N GLU A 368 5.20 -18.86 10.90
CA GLU A 368 4.37 -18.88 9.68
C GLU A 368 4.90 -18.00 8.55
N ARG A 369 5.53 -16.87 8.88
CA ARG A 369 5.90 -15.81 7.94
C ARG A 369 7.40 -15.56 7.97
N GLY A 370 8.06 -15.54 6.85
CA GLY A 370 9.45 -15.11 6.74
C GLY A 370 9.56 -13.58 6.72
N PHE A 371 10.62 -13.07 7.32
CA PHE A 371 10.95 -11.62 7.33
C PHE A 371 12.31 -11.40 6.68
N TYR A 372 12.52 -10.19 6.13
CA TYR A 372 13.82 -9.80 5.55
C TYR A 372 14.83 -9.40 6.61
N TYR A 373 14.34 -8.85 7.72
CA TYR A 373 15.17 -8.35 8.83
C TYR A 373 14.73 -9.00 10.14
N PRO A 374 15.57 -9.03 11.17
CA PRO A 374 15.16 -9.39 12.52
C PRO A 374 13.96 -8.54 12.96
N ILE A 375 12.87 -9.19 13.39
CA ILE A 375 11.58 -8.51 13.61
C ILE A 375 11.68 -7.32 14.59
N ARG A 376 12.54 -7.45 15.61
CA ARG A 376 12.74 -6.40 16.63
C ARG A 376 13.39 -5.14 16.05
N GLU A 377 14.20 -5.25 15.01
CA GLU A 377 14.79 -4.10 14.30
C GLU A 377 13.75 -3.37 13.46
N MET A 378 12.68 -4.06 13.07
CA MET A 378 11.58 -3.51 12.28
C MET A 378 10.51 -2.83 13.12
N MET A 379 10.70 -2.77 14.44
CA MET A 379 9.76 -2.18 15.39
C MET A 379 10.39 -0.95 16.07
N PRO A 380 10.28 0.24 15.45
CA PRO A 380 10.92 1.46 15.96
C PRO A 380 10.25 2.06 17.21
N GLY A 381 9.33 1.36 17.84
CA GLY A 381 8.63 1.80 19.04
C GLY A 381 8.45 0.70 20.08
N PRO A 382 7.75 0.98 21.18
CA PRO A 382 7.47 0.01 22.24
C PRO A 382 6.75 -1.23 21.73
N VAL A 383 7.18 -2.40 22.21
CA VAL A 383 6.60 -3.71 21.90
C VAL A 383 5.87 -4.21 23.13
N CYS A 384 4.56 -4.37 23.02
CA CYS A 384 3.65 -4.75 24.08
C CYS A 384 2.96 -6.07 23.76
N SER A 385 2.80 -6.92 24.75
CA SER A 385 2.10 -8.21 24.65
C SER A 385 0.69 -8.17 25.25
N THR A 386 0.40 -7.17 26.03
CA THR A 386 -0.89 -7.01 26.73
C THR A 386 -1.44 -5.59 26.52
N THR A 387 -2.77 -5.45 26.64
CA THR A 387 -3.42 -4.12 26.62
C THR A 387 -2.96 -3.26 27.80
N GLN A 388 -2.63 -3.88 28.94
CA GLN A 388 -2.10 -3.17 30.09
C GLN A 388 -0.79 -2.45 29.75
N GLU A 389 0.16 -3.15 29.16
CA GLU A 389 1.43 -2.56 28.73
C GLU A 389 1.20 -1.41 27.73
N LEU A 390 0.26 -1.57 26.77
CA LEU A 390 -0.12 -0.50 25.85
C LEU A 390 -0.64 0.74 26.59
N THR A 391 -1.55 0.56 27.54
CA THR A 391 -2.13 1.71 28.28
C THR A 391 -1.10 2.38 29.17
N GLU A 392 -0.19 1.64 29.77
CA GLU A 392 0.91 2.21 30.55
C GLU A 392 1.83 3.09 29.70
N VAL A 393 2.22 2.61 28.52
CA VAL A 393 3.02 3.40 27.56
C VAL A 393 2.26 4.66 27.13
N LEU A 394 0.95 4.55 26.80
CA LEU A 394 0.14 5.68 26.32
C LEU A 394 -0.18 6.74 27.38
N LYS A 395 0.02 6.44 28.67
CA LYS A 395 -0.06 7.43 29.76
C LYS A 395 1.19 8.29 29.83
N THR A 396 2.29 7.85 29.24
CA THR A 396 3.54 8.61 29.17
C THR A 396 3.31 9.92 28.42
N PRO A 397 3.82 11.05 28.89
CA PRO A 397 3.74 12.31 28.19
C PRO A 397 4.38 12.23 26.78
N ASP A 398 3.86 12.96 25.82
CA ASP A 398 4.35 12.92 24.44
C ASP A 398 5.84 13.23 24.30
N ALA A 399 6.34 14.12 25.14
CA ALA A 399 7.76 14.50 25.18
C ALA A 399 8.71 13.35 25.57
N GLU A 400 8.17 12.26 26.14
CA GLU A 400 8.95 11.10 26.58
C GLU A 400 8.95 9.94 25.56
N PHE A 401 8.15 10.04 24.48
CA PHE A 401 8.24 9.05 23.41
C PHE A 401 9.59 9.15 22.69
N ASP A 402 10.27 8.03 22.57
CA ASP A 402 11.53 7.93 21.80
C ASP A 402 11.27 8.00 20.30
N LEU A 403 11.10 9.21 19.77
CA LEU A 403 10.92 9.46 18.35
C LEU A 403 12.24 9.35 17.56
N VAL A 404 13.38 9.27 18.23
CA VAL A 404 14.68 9.10 17.56
C VAL A 404 14.69 7.80 16.77
N ARG A 405 14.24 6.69 17.37
CA ARG A 405 14.14 5.40 16.69
C ARG A 405 13.20 5.43 15.48
N VAL A 406 12.09 6.18 15.56
CA VAL A 406 11.16 6.35 14.43
C VAL A 406 11.83 7.13 13.30
N ARG A 407 12.60 8.18 13.60
CA ARG A 407 13.36 8.97 12.63
C ARG A 407 14.46 8.17 11.96
N GLU A 408 15.22 7.38 12.73
CA GLU A 408 16.26 6.48 12.22
C GLU A 408 15.64 5.43 11.30
N PHE A 409 14.51 4.84 11.69
CA PHE A 409 13.78 3.88 10.87
C PHE A 409 13.28 4.53 9.56
N LYS A 410 12.68 5.71 9.63
CA LYS A 410 12.28 6.50 8.47
C LYS A 410 13.48 6.77 7.54
N TYR A 411 14.58 7.25 8.08
CA TYR A 411 15.79 7.52 7.30
C TYR A 411 16.31 6.27 6.61
N ARG A 412 16.38 5.14 7.32
CA ARG A 412 16.86 3.88 6.78
C ARG A 412 15.96 3.33 5.68
N PHE A 413 14.65 3.25 5.92
CA PHE A 413 13.73 2.51 5.06
C PHE A 413 12.90 3.38 4.11
N MET A 414 12.80 4.68 4.35
CA MET A 414 11.89 5.57 3.63
C MET A 414 12.57 6.83 3.07
N SER A 415 13.90 6.85 2.99
CA SER A 415 14.67 8.05 2.56
C SER A 415 14.36 8.55 1.15
N GLY A 416 13.84 7.71 0.27
CA GLY A 416 13.36 8.11 -1.05
C GLY A 416 11.92 8.69 -1.05
N CYS A 417 11.20 8.57 0.08
CA CYS A 417 9.82 9.02 0.24
C CYS A 417 9.80 10.39 0.96
N ASP A 418 10.08 11.46 0.24
CA ASP A 418 10.24 12.83 0.72
C ASP A 418 9.28 13.84 0.06
N GLY A 419 8.19 13.34 -0.56
CA GLY A 419 7.21 14.15 -1.28
C GLY A 419 7.54 14.41 -2.75
N HIS A 420 8.63 13.83 -3.27
CA HIS A 420 9.09 14.05 -4.64
C HIS A 420 9.21 12.75 -5.47
N ALA A 421 8.69 11.63 -5.00
CA ALA A 421 8.78 10.35 -5.70
C ALA A 421 8.12 10.39 -7.08
N THR A 422 6.93 10.99 -7.19
CA THR A 422 6.23 11.18 -8.48
C THR A 422 7.08 11.98 -9.46
N ALA A 423 7.71 13.07 -9.01
CA ALA A 423 8.56 13.89 -9.86
C ALA A 423 9.78 13.12 -10.40
N ARG A 424 10.41 12.28 -9.55
CA ARG A 424 11.55 11.43 -9.96
C ARG A 424 11.13 10.34 -10.95
N ILE A 425 9.92 9.79 -10.81
CA ILE A 425 9.36 8.85 -11.80
C ILE A 425 9.20 9.54 -13.17
N LEU A 426 8.69 10.78 -13.21
CA LEU A 426 8.56 11.52 -14.45
C LEU A 426 9.94 11.87 -15.06
N GLN A 427 10.92 12.21 -14.23
CA GLN A 427 12.31 12.40 -14.69
C GLN A 427 12.93 11.12 -15.25
N LEU A 428 12.60 9.95 -14.67
CA LEU A 428 13.01 8.65 -15.23
C LEU A 428 12.42 8.46 -16.63
N MET A 429 11.13 8.74 -16.82
CA MET A 429 10.48 8.66 -18.13
C MET A 429 11.16 9.58 -19.15
N ASP A 430 11.47 10.83 -18.79
CA ASP A 430 12.15 11.81 -19.65
C ASP A 430 13.52 11.27 -20.11
N ARG A 431 14.30 10.71 -19.19
CA ARG A 431 15.62 10.11 -19.52
C ARG A 431 15.49 8.94 -20.48
N ILE A 432 14.52 8.06 -20.26
CA ILE A 432 14.30 6.89 -21.13
C ILE A 432 13.87 7.34 -22.53
N SER A 433 12.90 8.24 -22.64
CA SER A 433 12.44 8.77 -23.93
C SER A 433 13.56 9.54 -24.67
N GLY A 434 14.39 10.29 -23.96
CA GLY A 434 15.55 10.98 -24.52
C GLY A 434 16.62 10.02 -25.05
N THR A 435 16.88 8.93 -24.37
CA THR A 435 17.86 7.90 -24.77
C THR A 435 17.39 7.11 -26.01
N GLN A 436 16.09 6.89 -26.18
CA GLN A 436 15.52 6.19 -27.35
C GLN A 436 15.50 7.09 -28.62
N SER A 437 15.84 8.37 -28.50
CA SER A 437 15.83 9.34 -29.61
C SER A 437 17.20 9.50 -30.30
N ASN A 438 18.25 8.98 -29.67
CA ASN A 438 19.63 8.99 -30.16
C ASN A 438 20.02 7.59 -30.66
#